data_b09619dc8a0b08a8727819e476752fbe
#
_entry.id   b09619dc8a0b08a8727819e476752fbe
#
_cell.length_a   1.000
_cell.length_b   1.000
_cell.length_c   1.000
_cell.angle_alpha   90.00
_cell.angle_beta   90.00
_cell.angle_gamma   90.00
#
_symmetry.space_group_name_H-M   'P 1'
#
loop_
_entity.id
_entity.type
_entity.pdbx_description
1 polymer ?
#
loop_
_entity_poly.entity_id
_entity_poly.type
_entity_poly.pdbx_seq_one_letter_code
_entity_poly.pdbx_strand_id
1 'polypeptide(L)'
;MLKIDHLVKNYNTFSLDCSLEVLPGQITGLVGKNGAGKSTIFHAVLGLIRPDSGKITVLGKDSQEITAKDKQKLGAALSDSGFSGNLTIQDIISVLEKLYDDFNKNFFMKQVEIFGLPYKKKLKDFSTGMKAKLKVLIAISHQAKLLLLDEPTAGLDVVARNEVLDLIRDYMAEDEERAVLISSHISSDLESLCDDFYMLKDGKIIFHEETDVLLDQY
;
A
#
# COMPACT_ATOMS: atom_id res chain seq x y z
N MET A 1 -1.88 14.13 3.78
CA MET A 1 -0.97 13.02 4.14
C MET A 1 0.06 12.76 3.03
N LEU A 2 -0.36 12.52 1.80
CA LEU A 2 0.46 12.43 0.60
C LEU A 2 -0.04 13.46 -0.43
N LYS A 3 0.87 14.19 -1.08
CA LYS A 3 0.53 15.06 -2.20
C LYS A 3 1.54 14.88 -3.31
N ILE A 4 1.03 14.61 -4.49
CA ILE A 4 1.80 14.51 -5.73
C ILE A 4 1.36 15.63 -6.64
N ASP A 5 2.31 16.46 -7.07
CA ASP A 5 2.08 17.62 -7.92
C ASP A 5 2.92 17.49 -9.19
N HIS A 6 2.25 17.22 -10.32
CA HIS A 6 2.85 17.03 -11.63
C HIS A 6 4.06 16.08 -11.63
N LEU A 7 3.89 14.89 -11.02
CA LEU A 7 4.91 13.84 -11.06
C LEU A 7 5.12 13.37 -12.51
N VAL A 8 6.29 13.67 -13.07
CA VAL A 8 6.68 13.21 -14.39
C VAL A 8 7.79 12.17 -14.28
N LYS A 9 7.60 11.03 -14.97
CA LYS A 9 8.64 10.02 -15.16
C LYS A 9 8.58 9.45 -16.56
N ASN A 10 9.66 9.62 -17.31
CA ASN A 10 9.77 9.16 -18.69
C ASN A 10 10.60 7.88 -18.77
N TYR A 11 10.09 6.93 -19.51
CA TYR A 11 10.76 5.71 -19.95
C TYR A 11 10.74 5.66 -21.48
N ASN A 12 11.50 4.77 -22.10
CA ASN A 12 11.59 4.71 -23.55
C ASN A 12 10.24 4.56 -24.27
N THR A 13 9.30 3.82 -23.68
CA THR A 13 8.00 3.49 -24.28
C THR A 13 6.80 3.95 -23.44
N PHE A 14 7.05 4.61 -22.31
CA PHE A 14 6.00 5.01 -21.37
C PHE A 14 6.37 6.32 -20.68
N SER A 15 5.39 7.19 -20.48
CA SER A 15 5.54 8.42 -19.71
C SER A 15 4.42 8.52 -18.68
N LEU A 16 4.79 8.77 -17.45
CA LEU A 16 3.87 9.11 -16.35
C LEU A 16 3.84 10.63 -16.19
N ASP A 17 2.64 11.21 -16.12
CA ASP A 17 2.40 12.61 -15.73
C ASP A 17 1.09 12.65 -14.95
N CYS A 18 1.21 12.77 -13.63
CA CYS A 18 0.04 12.69 -12.76
C CYS A 18 0.14 13.57 -11.54
N SER A 19 -1.03 13.95 -11.04
CA SER A 19 -1.21 14.62 -9.74
C SER A 19 -2.29 13.88 -8.95
N LEU A 20 -2.05 13.66 -7.66
CA LEU A 20 -3.04 13.10 -6.74
C LEU A 20 -2.75 13.52 -5.30
N GLU A 21 -3.75 13.43 -4.45
CA GLU A 21 -3.65 13.72 -3.03
C GLU A 21 -4.31 12.60 -2.21
N VAL A 22 -3.75 12.29 -1.05
CA VAL A 22 -4.34 11.38 -0.05
C VAL A 22 -4.44 12.14 1.25
N LEU A 23 -5.65 12.30 1.76
CA LEU A 23 -5.92 13.05 2.98
C LEU A 23 -5.81 12.16 4.23
N PRO A 24 -5.56 12.73 5.43
CA PRO A 24 -5.70 11.99 6.67
C PRO A 24 -7.12 11.45 6.84
N GLY A 25 -7.25 10.28 7.45
CA GLY A 25 -8.53 9.60 7.67
C GLY A 25 -9.09 8.89 6.44
N GLN A 26 -8.45 8.98 5.26
CA GLN A 26 -8.99 8.47 4.01
C GLN A 26 -8.22 7.25 3.46
N ILE A 27 -8.98 6.40 2.79
CA ILE A 27 -8.49 5.32 1.93
C ILE A 27 -8.71 5.75 0.49
N THR A 28 -7.64 6.11 -0.20
CA THR A 28 -7.67 6.55 -1.61
C THR A 28 -7.30 5.38 -2.53
N GLY A 29 -8.17 5.08 -3.48
CA GLY A 29 -7.98 4.06 -4.50
C GLY A 29 -7.24 4.59 -5.74
N LEU A 30 -6.34 3.78 -6.30
CA LEU A 30 -5.69 4.04 -7.57
C LEU A 30 -6.03 2.92 -8.56
N VAL A 31 -7.01 3.19 -9.42
CA VAL A 31 -7.50 2.24 -10.43
C VAL A 31 -6.72 2.38 -11.73
N GLY A 32 -6.41 1.29 -12.37
CA GLY A 32 -5.82 1.32 -13.71
C GLY A 32 -5.37 -0.06 -14.17
N LYS A 33 -5.30 -0.25 -15.48
CA LYS A 33 -4.80 -1.50 -16.07
C LYS A 33 -3.33 -1.76 -15.71
N ASN A 34 -2.89 -3.00 -15.85
CA ASN A 34 -1.48 -3.33 -15.74
C ASN A 34 -0.67 -2.51 -16.75
N GLY A 35 0.45 -1.93 -16.29
CA GLY A 35 1.28 -1.03 -17.09
C GLY A 35 0.81 0.44 -17.14
N ALA A 36 -0.31 0.81 -16.51
CA ALA A 36 -0.78 2.20 -16.49
C ALA A 36 0.14 3.17 -15.72
N GLY A 37 1.04 2.65 -14.86
CA GLY A 37 1.98 3.46 -14.08
C GLY A 37 1.75 3.42 -12.56
N LYS A 38 0.81 2.61 -12.05
CA LYS A 38 0.50 2.53 -10.61
C LYS A 38 1.75 2.27 -9.75
N SER A 39 2.48 1.19 -10.02
CA SER A 39 3.71 0.86 -9.28
C SER A 39 4.80 1.93 -9.41
N THR A 40 4.86 2.65 -10.55
CA THR A 40 5.77 3.79 -10.72
C THR A 40 5.47 4.89 -9.71
N ILE A 41 4.20 5.20 -9.46
CA ILE A 41 3.78 6.17 -8.44
C ILE A 41 4.24 5.73 -7.06
N PHE A 42 3.97 4.48 -6.66
CA PHE A 42 4.41 3.93 -5.37
C PHE A 42 5.94 3.99 -5.20
N HIS A 43 6.68 3.60 -6.23
CA HIS A 43 8.16 3.65 -6.20
C HIS A 43 8.67 5.09 -6.06
N ALA A 44 8.04 6.06 -6.73
CA ALA A 44 8.43 7.47 -6.62
C ALA A 44 8.13 8.04 -5.23
N VAL A 45 6.96 7.72 -4.64
CA VAL A 45 6.57 8.14 -3.28
C VAL A 45 7.55 7.59 -2.24
N LEU A 46 7.98 6.34 -2.38
CA LEU A 46 8.95 5.69 -1.47
C LEU A 46 10.40 6.12 -1.72
N GLY A 47 10.65 6.94 -2.76
CA GLY A 47 12.00 7.36 -3.14
C GLY A 47 12.86 6.23 -3.74
N LEU A 48 12.23 5.16 -4.24
CA LEU A 48 12.91 4.05 -4.92
C LEU A 48 13.30 4.40 -6.35
N ILE A 49 12.60 5.34 -6.97
CA ILE A 49 12.94 5.94 -8.26
C ILE A 49 12.90 7.47 -8.12
N ARG A 50 13.73 8.15 -8.91
CA ARG A 50 13.75 9.61 -8.97
C ARG A 50 12.82 10.09 -10.09
N PRO A 51 11.85 10.99 -9.80
CA PRO A 51 11.09 11.72 -10.80
C PRO A 51 12.00 12.53 -11.74
N ASP A 52 11.55 12.74 -12.98
CA ASP A 52 12.21 13.64 -13.92
C ASP A 52 11.81 15.09 -13.64
N SER A 53 10.56 15.31 -13.18
CA SER A 53 10.07 16.61 -12.68
C SER A 53 8.87 16.41 -11.77
N GLY A 54 8.36 17.51 -11.21
CA GLY A 54 7.25 17.53 -10.25
C GLY A 54 7.70 17.44 -8.81
N LYS A 55 6.73 17.43 -7.89
CA LYS A 55 6.99 17.40 -6.45
C LYS A 55 6.14 16.34 -5.77
N ILE A 56 6.75 15.61 -4.84
CA ILE A 56 6.05 14.63 -3.99
C ILE A 56 6.27 15.05 -2.54
N THR A 57 5.19 15.32 -1.83
CA THR A 57 5.20 15.63 -0.39
C THR A 57 4.58 14.46 0.36
N VAL A 58 5.33 13.89 1.31
CA VAL A 58 4.92 12.74 2.13
C VAL A 58 5.05 13.13 3.59
N LEU A 59 3.96 13.02 4.36
CA LEU A 59 3.93 13.42 5.77
C LEU A 59 4.43 14.87 6.00
N GLY A 60 4.12 15.78 5.04
CA GLY A 60 4.51 17.18 5.08
C GLY A 60 5.96 17.48 4.64
N LYS A 61 6.74 16.48 4.22
CA LYS A 61 8.12 16.63 3.76
C LYS A 61 8.26 16.29 2.28
N ASP A 62 9.24 16.88 1.61
CA ASP A 62 9.62 16.45 0.26
C ASP A 62 10.10 14.99 0.30
N SER A 63 9.63 14.17 -0.64
CA SER A 63 9.98 12.73 -0.69
C SER A 63 11.48 12.48 -0.83
N GLN A 64 12.24 13.43 -1.37
CA GLN A 64 13.70 13.35 -1.50
C GLN A 64 14.43 13.68 -0.18
N GLU A 65 13.76 14.31 0.79
CA GLU A 65 14.30 14.69 2.09
C GLU A 65 13.85 13.75 3.22
N ILE A 66 13.10 12.70 2.91
CA ILE A 66 12.60 11.71 3.88
C ILE A 66 13.77 10.93 4.46
N THR A 67 13.92 11.02 5.77
CA THR A 67 14.94 10.31 6.55
C THR A 67 14.50 8.87 6.89
N ALA A 68 15.43 8.05 7.39
CA ALA A 68 15.10 6.72 7.91
C ALA A 68 14.05 6.78 9.05
N LYS A 69 14.09 7.83 9.89
CA LYS A 69 13.10 8.04 10.96
C LYS A 69 11.71 8.35 10.40
N ASP A 70 11.63 9.13 9.33
CA ASP A 70 10.34 9.42 8.68
C ASP A 70 9.76 8.16 8.01
N LYS A 71 10.62 7.32 7.44
CA LYS A 71 10.22 6.04 6.81
C LYS A 71 9.62 5.04 7.82
N GLN A 72 9.91 5.15 9.10
CA GLN A 72 9.24 4.35 10.13
C GLN A 72 7.73 4.60 10.22
N LYS A 73 7.26 5.74 9.73
CA LYS A 73 5.83 6.08 9.66
C LYS A 73 5.16 5.69 8.34
N LEU A 74 5.89 5.02 7.46
CA LEU A 74 5.40 4.54 6.17
C LEU A 74 5.30 3.02 6.20
N GLY A 75 4.11 2.49 5.95
CA GLY A 75 3.91 1.06 5.70
C GLY A 75 3.82 0.80 4.19
N ALA A 76 4.52 -0.19 3.68
CA ALA A 76 4.49 -0.51 2.27
C ALA A 76 4.33 -2.02 2.01
N ALA A 77 3.38 -2.36 1.15
CA ALA A 77 3.21 -3.71 0.60
C ALA A 77 3.17 -3.60 -0.92
N LEU A 78 4.35 -3.68 -1.55
CA LEU A 78 4.47 -3.59 -3.01
C LEU A 78 4.36 -4.96 -3.66
N SER A 79 3.86 -4.99 -4.89
CA SER A 79 3.68 -6.21 -5.68
C SER A 79 5.00 -6.95 -5.91
N ASP A 80 6.08 -6.21 -6.17
CA ASP A 80 7.43 -6.71 -6.48
C ASP A 80 8.39 -6.77 -5.29
N SER A 81 7.93 -6.43 -4.08
CA SER A 81 8.73 -6.45 -2.86
C SER A 81 8.42 -7.64 -1.96
N GLY A 82 9.31 -7.92 -1.04
CA GLY A 82 9.10 -8.93 0.01
C GLY A 82 10.39 -9.42 0.64
N PHE A 83 10.23 -10.24 1.65
CA PHE A 83 11.32 -10.94 2.31
C PHE A 83 11.82 -12.13 1.49
N SER A 84 13.07 -12.52 1.70
CA SER A 84 13.61 -13.75 1.11
C SER A 84 12.72 -14.95 1.41
N GLY A 85 12.43 -15.75 0.39
CA GLY A 85 11.63 -16.97 0.53
C GLY A 85 12.20 -18.01 1.49
N ASN A 86 13.46 -17.91 1.91
CA ASN A 86 14.09 -18.82 2.86
C ASN A 86 13.83 -18.45 4.33
N LEU A 87 13.31 -17.27 4.61
CA LEU A 87 12.95 -16.82 5.96
C LEU A 87 11.63 -17.43 6.41
N THR A 88 11.46 -17.50 7.73
CA THR A 88 10.22 -17.86 8.44
C THR A 88 9.60 -16.60 9.04
N ILE A 89 8.35 -16.69 9.55
CA ILE A 89 7.74 -15.59 10.32
C ILE A 89 8.60 -15.25 11.56
N GLN A 90 9.18 -16.25 12.20
CA GLN A 90 10.08 -16.04 13.33
C GLN A 90 11.29 -15.15 12.98
N ASP A 91 11.90 -15.38 11.82
CA ASP A 91 13.02 -14.58 11.34
C ASP A 91 12.56 -13.14 11.02
N ILE A 92 11.38 -12.99 10.39
CA ILE A 92 10.79 -11.67 10.09
C ILE A 92 10.57 -10.86 11.35
N ILE A 93 9.99 -11.44 12.41
CA ILE A 93 9.80 -10.75 13.69
C ILE A 93 11.12 -10.20 14.20
N SER A 94 12.19 -11.02 14.17
CA SER A 94 13.53 -10.61 14.63
C SER A 94 14.12 -9.44 13.80
N VAL A 95 13.72 -9.33 12.54
CA VAL A 95 14.09 -8.19 11.67
C VAL A 95 13.25 -6.96 12.01
N LEU A 96 11.92 -7.11 12.14
CA LEU A 96 11.01 -6.01 12.41
C LEU A 96 11.27 -5.35 13.76
N GLU A 97 11.57 -6.13 14.80
CA GLU A 97 11.97 -5.63 16.13
C GLU A 97 13.24 -4.75 16.11
N LYS A 98 14.12 -4.95 15.13
CA LYS A 98 15.33 -4.14 14.96
C LYS A 98 15.16 -2.96 14.01
N LEU A 99 14.19 -3.07 13.10
CA LEU A 99 13.99 -2.09 12.04
C LEU A 99 13.02 -0.98 12.47
N TYR A 100 11.99 -1.33 13.25
CA TYR A 100 10.94 -0.41 13.64
C TYR A 100 10.85 -0.25 15.15
N ASP A 101 11.00 0.99 15.63
CA ASP A 101 10.94 1.34 17.06
C ASP A 101 9.54 1.04 17.64
N ASP A 102 8.48 1.26 16.85
CA ASP A 102 7.09 1.09 17.24
C ASP A 102 6.48 -0.26 16.78
N PHE A 103 7.33 -1.28 16.52
CA PHE A 103 6.83 -2.59 16.12
C PHE A 103 6.00 -3.25 17.22
N ASN A 104 4.71 -3.48 16.94
CA ASN A 104 3.79 -4.13 17.87
C ASN A 104 3.81 -5.66 17.67
N LYS A 105 4.74 -6.33 18.32
CA LYS A 105 4.89 -7.78 18.27
C LYS A 105 3.64 -8.53 18.71
N ASN A 106 2.95 -8.06 19.76
CA ASN A 106 1.76 -8.74 20.28
C ASN A 106 0.62 -8.69 19.27
N PHE A 107 0.39 -7.53 18.66
CA PHE A 107 -0.56 -7.39 17.58
C PHE A 107 -0.19 -8.29 16.39
N PHE A 108 1.07 -8.23 15.94
CA PHE A 108 1.56 -9.05 14.83
C PHE A 108 1.33 -10.55 15.08
N MET A 109 1.70 -11.07 16.24
CA MET A 109 1.54 -12.48 16.58
C MET A 109 0.07 -12.90 16.66
N LYS A 110 -0.79 -12.05 17.21
CA LYS A 110 -2.24 -12.29 17.25
C LYS A 110 -2.82 -12.41 15.84
N GLN A 111 -2.42 -11.53 14.92
CA GLN A 111 -2.89 -11.59 13.53
C GLN A 111 -2.30 -12.79 12.77
N VAL A 112 -1.06 -13.18 13.03
CA VAL A 112 -0.46 -14.42 12.49
C VAL A 112 -1.31 -15.64 12.86
N GLU A 113 -1.80 -15.72 14.11
CA GLU A 113 -2.67 -16.79 14.58
C GLU A 113 -4.06 -16.73 13.92
N ILE A 114 -4.70 -15.56 13.88
CA ILE A 114 -6.02 -15.35 13.25
C ILE A 114 -5.99 -15.77 11.77
N PHE A 115 -4.94 -15.40 11.04
CA PHE A 115 -4.78 -15.75 9.63
C PHE A 115 -4.31 -17.19 9.38
N GLY A 116 -4.05 -17.96 10.45
CA GLY A 116 -3.53 -19.32 10.33
C GLY A 116 -2.17 -19.41 9.64
N LEU A 117 -1.32 -18.37 9.75
CA LEU A 117 -0.03 -18.33 9.09
C LEU A 117 0.98 -19.23 9.82
N PRO A 118 1.66 -20.17 9.12
CA PRO A 118 2.54 -21.14 9.77
C PRO A 118 3.85 -20.47 10.19
N TYR A 119 4.05 -20.33 11.50
CA TYR A 119 5.13 -19.60 12.14
C TYR A 119 6.56 -20.04 11.75
N LYS A 120 6.78 -21.37 11.59
CA LYS A 120 8.09 -21.97 11.31
C LYS A 120 8.29 -22.42 9.86
N LYS A 121 7.27 -22.25 9.02
CA LYS A 121 7.36 -22.63 7.59
C LYS A 121 8.07 -21.52 6.81
N LYS A 122 8.86 -21.92 5.80
CA LYS A 122 9.55 -20.95 4.93
C LYS A 122 8.57 -20.21 4.04
N LEU A 123 8.79 -18.92 3.79
CA LEU A 123 7.92 -18.10 2.97
C LEU A 123 7.77 -18.58 1.52
N LYS A 124 8.79 -19.25 0.97
CA LYS A 124 8.69 -19.84 -0.37
C LYS A 124 7.57 -20.88 -0.49
N ASP A 125 7.21 -21.52 0.64
CA ASP A 125 6.19 -22.55 0.72
C ASP A 125 4.81 -22.01 1.12
N PHE A 126 4.66 -20.67 1.24
CA PHE A 126 3.39 -19.99 1.47
C PHE A 126 2.58 -19.91 0.17
N SER A 127 1.24 -20.04 0.30
CA SER A 127 0.32 -19.72 -0.79
C SER A 127 0.37 -18.21 -1.12
N THR A 128 -0.17 -17.83 -2.28
CA THR A 128 -0.30 -16.42 -2.68
C THR A 128 -1.07 -15.62 -1.62
N GLY A 129 -2.20 -16.15 -1.12
CA GLY A 129 -3.00 -15.52 -0.07
C GLY A 129 -2.22 -15.35 1.24
N MET A 130 -1.48 -16.37 1.69
CA MET A 130 -0.65 -16.26 2.89
C MET A 130 0.44 -15.19 2.75
N LYS A 131 1.05 -15.06 1.57
CA LYS A 131 2.06 -14.02 1.30
C LYS A 131 1.45 -12.62 1.30
N ALA A 132 0.27 -12.45 0.70
CA ALA A 132 -0.45 -11.19 0.67
C ALA A 132 -0.83 -10.72 2.08
N LYS A 133 -1.49 -11.58 2.87
CA LYS A 133 -1.82 -11.30 4.28
C LYS A 133 -0.58 -10.90 5.09
N LEU A 134 0.51 -11.64 4.94
CA LEU A 134 1.75 -11.34 5.65
C LEU A 134 2.35 -9.98 5.24
N LYS A 135 2.33 -9.62 3.94
CA LYS A 135 2.83 -8.33 3.45
C LYS A 135 2.06 -7.16 4.07
N VAL A 136 0.72 -7.23 4.05
CA VAL A 136 -0.12 -6.18 4.64
C VAL A 136 0.07 -6.13 6.15
N LEU A 137 0.11 -7.28 6.83
CA LEU A 137 0.35 -7.35 8.27
C LEU A 137 1.69 -6.71 8.67
N ILE A 138 2.76 -6.92 7.90
CA ILE A 138 4.05 -6.26 8.12
C ILE A 138 3.91 -4.74 7.99
N ALA A 139 3.21 -4.27 6.94
CA ALA A 139 3.06 -2.85 6.67
C ALA A 139 2.32 -2.09 7.78
N ILE A 140 1.38 -2.75 8.48
CA ILE A 140 0.58 -2.11 9.54
C ILE A 140 1.16 -2.31 10.95
N SER A 141 2.07 -3.26 11.15
CA SER A 141 2.48 -3.72 12.49
C SER A 141 3.41 -2.76 13.24
N HIS A 142 3.81 -1.64 12.63
CA HIS A 142 4.71 -0.62 13.20
C HIS A 142 4.06 0.77 13.29
N GLN A 143 2.74 0.83 13.41
CA GLN A 143 1.97 2.07 13.60
C GLN A 143 2.20 3.10 12.47
N ALA A 144 2.27 2.63 11.23
CA ALA A 144 2.44 3.49 10.07
C ALA A 144 1.32 4.55 9.97
N LYS A 145 1.63 5.77 9.62
CA LYS A 145 0.63 6.83 9.38
C LYS A 145 0.14 6.85 7.94
N LEU A 146 0.98 6.43 7.00
CA LEU A 146 0.60 6.29 5.59
C LEU A 146 0.92 4.88 5.10
N LEU A 147 -0.09 4.18 4.61
CA LEU A 147 0.06 2.88 3.95
C LEU A 147 0.09 3.04 2.44
N LEU A 148 1.00 2.33 1.81
CA LEU A 148 1.18 2.26 0.37
C LEU A 148 1.03 0.80 -0.07
N LEU A 149 -0.14 0.45 -0.63
CA LEU A 149 -0.51 -0.93 -0.92
C LEU A 149 -0.69 -1.12 -2.44
N ASP A 150 0.29 -1.76 -3.08
CA ASP A 150 0.25 -2.00 -4.52
C ASP A 150 -0.31 -3.41 -4.82
N GLU A 151 -1.54 -3.45 -5.31
CA GLU A 151 -2.28 -4.67 -5.67
C GLU A 151 -2.33 -5.71 -4.53
N PRO A 152 -2.70 -5.35 -3.28
CA PRO A 152 -2.60 -6.25 -2.13
C PRO A 152 -3.53 -7.46 -2.21
N THR A 153 -4.57 -7.42 -3.05
CA THR A 153 -5.58 -8.47 -3.22
C THR A 153 -5.42 -9.26 -4.51
N ALA A 154 -4.42 -8.93 -5.34
CA ALA A 154 -4.25 -9.56 -6.63
C ALA A 154 -4.02 -11.09 -6.53
N GLY A 155 -4.79 -11.85 -7.31
CA GLY A 155 -4.68 -13.31 -7.37
C GLY A 155 -5.16 -14.04 -6.11
N LEU A 156 -5.93 -13.36 -5.25
CA LEU A 156 -6.55 -13.96 -4.07
C LEU A 156 -7.93 -14.53 -4.40
N ASP A 157 -8.29 -15.62 -3.72
CA ASP A 157 -9.68 -16.04 -3.65
C ASP A 157 -10.52 -15.04 -2.82
N VAL A 158 -11.84 -15.17 -2.86
CA VAL A 158 -12.77 -14.25 -2.21
C VAL A 158 -12.54 -14.17 -0.71
N VAL A 159 -12.25 -15.30 -0.04
CA VAL A 159 -12.05 -15.34 1.42
C VAL A 159 -10.78 -14.59 1.80
N ALA A 160 -9.65 -14.95 1.19
CA ALA A 160 -8.37 -14.30 1.46
C ALA A 160 -8.39 -12.79 1.13
N ARG A 161 -9.14 -12.42 0.08
CA ARG A 161 -9.36 -11.02 -0.32
C ARG A 161 -10.08 -10.25 0.79
N ASN A 162 -11.23 -10.75 1.23
CA ASN A 162 -12.02 -10.10 2.29
C ASN A 162 -11.22 -9.94 3.58
N GLU A 163 -10.47 -10.98 3.99
CA GLU A 163 -9.61 -10.89 5.18
C GLU A 163 -8.53 -9.80 5.07
N VAL A 164 -7.98 -9.55 3.88
CA VAL A 164 -7.03 -8.45 3.65
C VAL A 164 -7.72 -7.10 3.70
N LEU A 165 -8.90 -6.96 3.07
CA LEU A 165 -9.67 -5.71 3.07
C LEU A 165 -10.16 -5.36 4.48
N ASP A 166 -10.64 -6.35 5.24
CA ASP A 166 -11.08 -6.16 6.64
C ASP A 166 -9.90 -5.74 7.53
N LEU A 167 -8.73 -6.34 7.37
CA LEU A 167 -7.53 -5.93 8.11
C LEU A 167 -7.15 -4.46 7.85
N ILE A 168 -7.28 -3.98 6.60
CA ILE A 168 -7.00 -2.59 6.25
C ILE A 168 -8.06 -1.67 6.87
N ARG A 169 -9.34 -2.06 6.79
CA ARG A 169 -10.47 -1.31 7.38
C ARG A 169 -10.33 -1.18 8.89
N ASP A 170 -10.06 -2.29 9.58
CA ASP A 170 -9.86 -2.30 11.04
C ASP A 170 -8.68 -1.40 11.43
N TYR A 171 -7.59 -1.44 10.66
CA TYR A 171 -6.42 -0.61 10.90
C TYR A 171 -6.73 0.89 10.78
N MET A 172 -7.52 1.29 9.78
CA MET A 172 -7.93 2.69 9.61
C MET A 172 -8.88 3.15 10.71
N ALA A 173 -9.78 2.27 11.19
CA ALA A 173 -10.74 2.60 12.24
C ALA A 173 -10.09 2.92 13.60
N GLU A 174 -8.84 2.52 13.84
CA GLU A 174 -8.14 2.77 15.10
C GLU A 174 -7.60 4.21 15.26
N ASP A 175 -7.37 4.94 14.14
CA ASP A 175 -6.70 6.25 14.18
C ASP A 175 -7.05 7.09 12.93
N GLU A 176 -7.82 8.15 13.12
CA GLU A 176 -8.28 9.07 12.06
C GLU A 176 -7.15 9.85 11.37
N GLU A 177 -5.94 9.86 11.93
CA GLU A 177 -4.77 10.47 11.28
C GLU A 177 -4.07 9.51 10.30
N ARG A 178 -4.46 8.25 10.23
CA ARG A 178 -3.90 7.32 9.24
C ARG A 178 -4.45 7.59 7.85
N ALA A 179 -3.73 7.18 6.83
CA ALA A 179 -4.17 7.26 5.45
C ALA A 179 -3.65 6.07 4.64
N VAL A 180 -4.38 5.70 3.60
CA VAL A 180 -4.00 4.60 2.70
C VAL A 180 -4.06 5.05 1.26
N LEU A 181 -3.03 4.77 0.48
CA LEU A 181 -3.09 4.72 -0.98
C LEU A 181 -3.04 3.24 -1.40
N ILE A 182 -4.10 2.75 -2.00
CA ILE A 182 -4.22 1.36 -2.43
C ILE A 182 -4.44 1.28 -3.94
N SER A 183 -3.68 0.46 -4.65
CA SER A 183 -3.96 0.17 -6.05
C SER A 183 -4.72 -1.14 -6.21
N SER A 184 -5.61 -1.18 -7.19
CA SER A 184 -6.24 -2.42 -7.67
C SER A 184 -6.64 -2.28 -9.13
N HIS A 185 -6.69 -3.42 -9.81
CA HIS A 185 -7.35 -3.55 -11.12
C HIS A 185 -8.76 -4.15 -11.00
N ILE A 186 -9.22 -4.42 -9.76
CA ILE A 186 -10.54 -4.96 -9.43
C ILE A 186 -11.35 -3.82 -8.80
N SER A 187 -12.33 -3.29 -9.52
CA SER A 187 -13.14 -2.14 -9.06
C SER A 187 -13.91 -2.45 -7.79
N SER A 188 -14.50 -3.65 -7.67
CA SER A 188 -15.28 -4.03 -6.50
C SER A 188 -14.51 -4.01 -5.18
N ASP A 189 -13.18 -4.22 -5.20
CA ASP A 189 -12.36 -4.12 -3.99
C ASP A 189 -12.30 -2.68 -3.49
N LEU A 190 -12.16 -1.75 -4.44
CA LEU A 190 -12.03 -0.32 -4.15
C LEU A 190 -13.38 0.30 -3.78
N GLU A 191 -14.46 -0.05 -4.47
CA GLU A 191 -15.82 0.40 -4.17
C GLU A 191 -16.25 0.07 -2.73
N SER A 192 -15.79 -1.05 -2.19
CA SER A 192 -16.13 -1.48 -0.83
C SER A 192 -15.25 -0.91 0.26
N LEU A 193 -14.07 -0.35 -0.09
CA LEU A 193 -13.05 0.04 0.87
C LEU A 193 -12.68 1.51 0.80
N CYS A 194 -12.66 2.13 -0.39
CA CYS A 194 -12.10 3.46 -0.61
C CYS A 194 -13.15 4.57 -0.45
N ASP A 195 -12.73 5.70 0.11
CA ASP A 195 -13.52 6.92 0.22
C ASP A 195 -13.55 7.66 -1.13
N ASP A 196 -12.43 7.66 -1.85
CA ASP A 196 -12.29 8.24 -3.19
C ASP A 196 -11.35 7.40 -4.06
N PHE A 197 -11.34 7.65 -5.36
CA PHE A 197 -10.38 7.01 -6.23
C PHE A 197 -10.00 7.82 -7.47
N TYR A 198 -8.76 7.62 -7.87
CA TYR A 198 -8.15 8.13 -9.09
C TYR A 198 -8.08 7.05 -10.15
N MET A 199 -8.53 7.34 -11.36
CA MET A 199 -8.36 6.44 -12.51
C MET A 199 -7.14 6.83 -13.31
N LEU A 200 -6.16 5.92 -13.34
CA LEU A 200 -4.91 6.08 -14.10
C LEU A 200 -4.99 5.32 -15.42
N LYS A 201 -4.79 6.02 -16.53
CA LYS A 201 -4.72 5.46 -17.87
C LYS A 201 -3.55 6.05 -18.63
N ASP A 202 -2.71 5.18 -19.21
CA ASP A 202 -1.57 5.56 -20.06
C ASP A 202 -0.69 6.67 -19.42
N GLY A 203 -0.42 6.52 -18.11
CA GLY A 203 0.41 7.44 -17.34
C GLY A 203 -0.26 8.73 -16.89
N LYS A 204 -1.57 8.92 -17.10
CA LYS A 204 -2.30 10.13 -16.73
C LYS A 204 -3.51 9.80 -15.85
N ILE A 205 -3.78 10.66 -14.87
CA ILE A 205 -5.07 10.65 -14.18
C ILE A 205 -6.12 11.22 -15.12
N ILE A 206 -7.11 10.39 -15.45
CA ILE A 206 -8.22 10.75 -16.34
C ILE A 206 -9.52 11.04 -15.59
N PHE A 207 -9.59 10.66 -14.32
CA PHE A 207 -10.78 10.79 -13.49
C PHE A 207 -10.39 10.75 -12.01
N HIS A 208 -11.11 11.53 -11.17
CA HIS A 208 -11.06 11.48 -9.71
C HIS A 208 -12.46 11.80 -9.18
N GLU A 209 -12.98 10.96 -8.29
CA GLU A 209 -14.30 11.15 -7.67
C GLU A 209 -14.38 10.45 -6.31
N GLU A 210 -15.27 10.93 -5.46
CA GLU A 210 -15.67 10.27 -4.23
C GLU A 210 -16.50 9.01 -4.55
N THR A 211 -16.32 7.95 -3.77
CA THR A 211 -17.00 6.66 -4.01
C THR A 211 -18.51 6.79 -3.91
N ASP A 212 -19.02 7.56 -2.95
CA ASP A 212 -20.46 7.78 -2.75
C ASP A 212 -21.11 8.45 -3.96
N VAL A 213 -20.42 9.43 -4.59
CA VAL A 213 -20.90 10.12 -5.78
C VAL A 213 -21.06 9.18 -6.97
N LEU A 214 -20.18 8.21 -7.09
CA LEU A 214 -20.25 7.22 -8.18
C LEU A 214 -21.35 6.20 -7.98
N LEU A 215 -21.55 5.74 -6.75
CA LEU A 215 -22.62 4.78 -6.43
C LEU A 215 -24.02 5.38 -6.61
N ASP A 216 -24.17 6.70 -6.44
CA ASP A 216 -25.45 7.39 -6.64
C ASP A 216 -25.79 7.62 -8.14
N GLN A 217 -24.83 7.45 -9.06
CA GLN A 217 -25.03 7.66 -10.50
C GLN A 217 -25.33 6.38 -11.29
N TYR A 218 -25.24 5.20 -10.65
CA TYR A 218 -25.49 3.88 -11.24
C TYR A 218 -26.42 3.04 -10.36
#